data_4821dee7213fc9e00005f88a89cdd8a5
#
_entry.id   4821dee7213fc9e00005f88a89cdd8a5
#
_cell.length_a   1.000
_cell.length_b   1.000
_cell.length_c   1.000
_cell.angle_alpha   90.00
_cell.angle_beta   90.00
_cell.angle_gamma   90.00
#
_symmetry.space_group_name_H-M   'P 1'
#
loop_
_entity.id
_entity.type
_entity.pdbx_description
1 polymer ?
#
loop_
_entity_poly.entity_id
_entity_poly.type
_entity_poly.pdbx_seq_one_letter_code
_entity_poly.pdbx_strand_id
1 'polypeptide(L)'
;MFYQYVELADKTIIAHSEIKNNNGNKSVEVQFERPRSEGGFCSARCELPSYKWIFNEYFTDDNLHFFEQFLEHNAHTLFKYAECGGIKIA
;
A
#
# COMPACT_ATOMS: atom_id res chain seq x y z
N MET A 1 -1.29 12.56 -1.37
CA MET A 1 0.05 12.31 -0.85
C MET A 1 0.12 10.92 -0.22
N PHE A 2 1.26 10.25 -0.34
CA PHE A 2 1.46 8.93 0.26
C PHE A 2 2.48 9.03 1.38
N TYR A 3 2.23 8.25 2.44
CA TYR A 3 3.07 8.21 3.64
C TYR A 3 3.70 6.83 3.73
N GLN A 4 5.00 6.76 3.93
CA GLN A 4 5.68 5.47 4.05
C GLN A 4 5.19 4.75 5.29
N TYR A 5 4.85 3.47 5.14
CA TYR A 5 4.42 2.61 6.23
C TYR A 5 5.55 1.69 6.70
N VAL A 6 6.16 0.96 5.77
CA VAL A 6 7.23 0.04 6.11
C VAL A 6 8.06 -0.25 4.85
N GLU A 7 9.32 -0.61 5.06
CA GLU A 7 10.19 -1.13 4.01
C GLU A 7 10.48 -2.59 4.34
N LEU A 8 10.27 -3.48 3.37
CA LEU A 8 10.52 -4.91 3.54
C LEU A 8 12.00 -5.23 3.28
N ALA A 9 12.41 -6.46 3.67
CA ALA A 9 13.79 -6.89 3.52
C ALA A 9 14.28 -6.89 2.07
N ASP A 10 13.37 -7.11 1.11
CA ASP A 10 13.69 -7.10 -0.32
C ASP A 10 13.64 -5.70 -0.94
N LYS A 11 13.58 -4.67 -0.10
CA LYS A 11 13.53 -3.25 -0.47
C LYS A 11 12.19 -2.80 -1.04
N THR A 12 11.15 -3.60 -0.92
CA THR A 12 9.81 -3.15 -1.25
C THR A 12 9.37 -2.10 -0.23
N ILE A 13 9.01 -0.92 -0.71
CA ILE A 13 8.49 0.15 0.13
C ILE A 13 6.97 0.12 0.05
N ILE A 14 6.32 0.12 1.20
CA ILE A 14 4.87 0.12 1.30
C ILE A 14 4.45 1.45 1.88
N ALA A 15 3.57 2.16 1.16
CA ALA A 15 3.09 3.47 1.57
C ALA A 15 1.57 3.50 1.45
N HIS A 16 0.93 4.42 2.17
CA HIS A 16 -0.52 4.54 2.14
C HIS A 16 -0.95 5.98 1.90
N SER A 17 -2.14 6.15 1.36
CA SER A 17 -2.74 7.46 1.17
C SER A 17 -3.42 7.95 2.44
N GLU A 18 -3.95 9.16 2.36
CA GLU A 18 -4.91 9.65 3.36
C GLU A 18 -6.23 8.92 3.16
N ILE A 19 -7.13 9.04 4.16
CA ILE A 19 -8.47 8.51 4.04
C ILE A 19 -9.20 9.24 2.90
N LYS A 20 -9.80 8.47 2.01
CA LYS A 20 -10.69 8.98 0.97
C LYS A 20 -12.12 8.71 1.39
N ASN A 21 -12.95 9.72 1.34
CA ASN A 21 -14.34 9.60 1.77
C ASN A 21 -15.25 9.90 0.58
N ASN A 22 -15.94 8.86 0.08
CA ASN A 22 -16.89 8.98 -1.01
C ASN A 22 -18.28 8.62 -0.48
N ASN A 23 -19.10 9.65 -0.23
CA ASN A 23 -20.48 9.46 0.25
C ASN A 23 -20.55 8.59 1.52
N GLY A 24 -19.63 8.83 2.45
CA GLY A 24 -19.58 8.06 3.69
C GLY A 24 -18.79 6.77 3.62
N ASN A 25 -18.40 6.35 2.41
CA ASN A 25 -17.57 5.15 2.24
C ASN A 25 -16.10 5.55 2.32
N LYS A 26 -15.41 5.04 3.32
CA LYS A 26 -13.98 5.36 3.54
C LYS A 26 -13.10 4.34 2.84
N SER A 27 -12.05 4.82 2.18
CA SER A 27 -11.08 3.96 1.52
C SER A 27 -9.67 4.50 1.71
N VAL A 28 -8.68 3.63 1.52
CA VAL A 28 -7.26 3.95 1.57
C VAL A 28 -6.60 3.26 0.39
N GLU A 29 -5.71 3.96 -0.29
CA GLU A 29 -4.89 3.35 -1.34
C GLU A 29 -3.54 3.00 -0.74
N VAL A 30 -3.03 1.81 -1.07
CA VAL A 30 -1.74 1.34 -0.60
C VAL A 30 -0.84 1.11 -1.81
N GLN A 31 0.32 1.72 -1.78
CA GLN A 31 1.30 1.68 -2.86
C GLN A 31 2.45 0.77 -2.50
N PHE A 32 2.83 -0.11 -3.44
CA PHE A 32 3.98 -1.00 -3.30
C PHE A 32 4.98 -0.65 -4.39
N GLU A 33 6.24 -0.43 -4.01
CA GLU A 33 7.29 -0.12 -4.97
C GLU A 33 8.58 -0.82 -4.61
N ARG A 34 9.25 -1.37 -5.62
CA ARG A 34 10.55 -2.02 -5.45
C ARG A 34 11.46 -1.68 -6.63
N PRO A 35 12.73 -1.26 -6.39
CA PRO A 35 13.66 -0.99 -7.47
C PRO A 35 13.93 -2.26 -8.30
N ARG A 36 14.03 -2.09 -9.62
CA ARG A 36 14.37 -3.19 -10.53
C ARG A 36 15.86 -3.12 -10.87
N SER A 37 16.46 -4.30 -11.02
CA SER A 37 17.87 -4.37 -11.41
C SER A 37 18.11 -3.80 -12.81
N GLU A 38 17.10 -3.85 -13.68
CA GLU A 38 17.19 -3.32 -15.05
C GLU A 38 16.90 -1.81 -15.11
N GLY A 39 16.63 -1.18 -13.96
CA GLY A 39 16.23 0.22 -13.89
C GLY A 39 14.72 0.36 -13.72
N GLY A 40 14.31 1.49 -13.16
CA GLY A 40 12.90 1.73 -12.86
C GLY A 40 12.42 0.96 -11.66
N PHE A 41 11.12 0.79 -11.55
CA PHE A 41 10.48 0.19 -10.39
C PHE A 41 9.40 -0.81 -10.78
N CYS A 42 9.24 -1.85 -9.94
CA CYS A 42 7.97 -2.56 -9.87
C CYS A 42 7.03 -1.69 -9.05
N SER A 43 5.81 -1.47 -9.51
CA SER A 43 4.83 -0.61 -8.85
C SER A 43 3.46 -1.24 -8.88
N ALA A 44 2.76 -1.20 -7.76
CA ALA A 44 1.38 -1.65 -7.70
C ALA A 44 0.61 -0.85 -6.67
N ARG A 45 -0.69 -0.74 -6.86
CA ARG A 45 -1.55 -0.02 -5.94
C ARG A 45 -2.83 -0.78 -5.71
N CYS A 46 -3.19 -0.93 -4.44
CA CYS A 46 -4.37 -1.67 -4.02
C CYS A 46 -5.27 -0.78 -3.19
N GLU A 47 -6.58 -0.88 -3.38
CA GLU A 47 -7.55 -0.12 -2.60
C GLU A 47 -8.07 -0.97 -1.45
N LEU A 48 -8.19 -0.36 -0.27
CA LEU A 48 -8.84 -0.97 0.89
C LEU A 48 -10.13 -0.21 1.17
N PRO A 49 -11.18 -0.85 1.62
CA PRO A 49 -11.29 -2.24 2.05
C PRO A 49 -11.65 -3.23 0.94
N SER A 50 -11.75 -2.79 -0.30
CA SER A 50 -12.19 -3.65 -1.41
C SER A 50 -11.15 -4.69 -1.81
N TYR A 51 -9.86 -4.45 -1.51
CA TYR A 51 -8.73 -5.27 -1.97
C TYR A 51 -8.62 -5.29 -3.49
N LYS A 52 -9.11 -4.24 -4.15
CA LYS A 52 -9.06 -4.14 -5.60
C LYS A 52 -7.71 -3.57 -6.02
N TRP A 53 -7.01 -4.28 -6.92
CA TRP A 53 -5.77 -3.78 -7.51
C TRP A 53 -6.12 -2.72 -8.55
N ILE A 54 -5.60 -1.50 -8.35
CA ILE A 54 -5.82 -0.39 -9.27
C ILE A 54 -4.90 -0.52 -10.47
N PHE A 55 -3.64 -0.89 -10.22
CA PHE A 55 -2.69 -1.22 -11.28
C PHE A 55 -1.58 -2.09 -10.72
N ASN A 56 -0.84 -2.73 -11.63
CA ASN A 56 0.35 -3.49 -11.30
C ASN A 56 1.32 -3.40 -12.47
N GLU A 57 2.54 -2.95 -12.19
CA GLU A 57 3.62 -2.91 -13.16
C GLU A 57 4.77 -3.76 -12.64
N TYR A 58 4.97 -4.91 -13.28
CA TYR A 58 6.11 -5.81 -13.09
C TYR A 58 6.14 -6.67 -11.83
N PHE A 59 5.23 -6.55 -10.88
CA PHE A 59 5.14 -7.53 -9.80
C PHE A 59 4.53 -8.82 -10.31
N THR A 60 5.00 -9.95 -9.78
CA THR A 60 4.47 -11.27 -10.13
C THR A 60 3.19 -11.55 -9.36
N ASP A 61 2.44 -12.57 -9.79
CA ASP A 61 1.25 -13.00 -9.06
C ASP A 61 1.60 -13.42 -7.64
N ASP A 62 2.74 -14.08 -7.44
CA ASP A 62 3.19 -14.46 -6.11
C ASP A 62 3.44 -13.24 -5.23
N ASN A 63 4.02 -12.18 -5.80
CA ASN A 63 4.21 -10.93 -5.07
C ASN A 63 2.85 -10.33 -4.66
N LEU A 64 1.88 -10.32 -5.57
CA LEU A 64 0.57 -9.75 -5.28
C LEU A 64 -0.15 -10.55 -4.19
N HIS A 65 -0.05 -11.89 -4.22
CA HIS A 65 -0.63 -12.72 -3.17
C HIS A 65 -0.01 -12.43 -1.82
N PHE A 66 1.30 -12.27 -1.77
CA PHE A 66 1.99 -11.89 -0.53
C PHE A 66 1.49 -10.53 -0.02
N PHE A 67 1.35 -9.56 -0.93
CA PHE A 67 0.87 -8.23 -0.57
C PHE A 67 -0.58 -8.28 -0.07
N GLU A 68 -1.42 -9.13 -0.66
CA GLU A 68 -2.79 -9.30 -0.18
C GLU A 68 -2.83 -9.83 1.25
N GLN A 69 -1.98 -10.81 1.56
CA GLN A 69 -1.87 -11.33 2.92
C GLN A 69 -1.35 -10.25 3.88
N PHE A 70 -0.37 -9.50 3.45
CA PHE A 70 0.14 -8.37 4.23
C PHE A 70 -0.97 -7.38 4.53
N LEU A 71 -1.77 -7.04 3.54
CA LEU A 71 -2.87 -6.10 3.72
C LEU A 71 -3.92 -6.62 4.68
N GLU A 72 -4.25 -7.92 4.62
CA GLU A 72 -5.20 -8.52 5.56
C GLU A 72 -4.74 -8.36 7.01
N HIS A 73 -3.45 -8.54 7.26
CA HIS A 73 -2.89 -8.43 8.60
C HIS A 73 -2.72 -6.98 9.06
N ASN A 74 -2.65 -6.04 8.13
CA ASN A 74 -2.31 -4.64 8.44
C ASN A 74 -3.41 -3.64 8.12
N ALA A 75 -4.54 -4.07 7.57
CA ALA A 75 -5.59 -3.16 7.11
C ALA A 75 -6.05 -2.21 8.20
N HIS A 76 -6.32 -2.72 9.40
CA HIS A 76 -6.77 -1.89 10.52
C HIS A 76 -5.76 -0.81 10.86
N THR A 77 -4.49 -1.18 10.94
CA THR A 77 -3.40 -0.25 11.27
C THR A 77 -3.22 0.79 10.17
N LEU A 78 -3.33 0.36 8.91
CA LEU A 78 -3.22 1.28 7.77
C LEU A 78 -4.33 2.32 7.79
N PHE A 79 -5.57 1.90 8.08
CA PHE A 79 -6.68 2.85 8.22
C PHE A 79 -6.44 3.83 9.35
N LYS A 80 -5.94 3.33 10.48
CA LYS A 80 -5.66 4.18 11.64
C LYS A 80 -4.63 5.25 11.31
N TYR A 81 -3.54 4.87 10.65
CA TYR A 81 -2.51 5.85 10.27
C TYR A 81 -3.00 6.79 9.19
N ALA A 82 -3.83 6.30 8.27
CA ALA A 82 -4.40 7.15 7.23
C ALA A 82 -5.30 8.24 7.81
N GLU A 83 -6.03 7.91 8.87
CA GLU A 83 -6.87 8.90 9.57
C GLU A 83 -6.03 9.98 10.26
N CYS A 84 -4.82 9.64 10.68
CA CYS A 84 -3.92 10.56 11.35
C CYS A 84 -2.98 11.29 10.39
N GLY A 85 -3.06 11.03 9.08
CA GLY A 85 -2.16 11.63 8.10
C GLY A 85 -0.77 11.03 8.12
N GLY A 86 -0.65 9.73 8.43
CA GLY A 86 0.60 8.99 8.42
C GLY A 86 1.10 8.63 9.81
N ILE A 87 2.21 7.88 9.84
CA ILE A 87 2.85 7.50 11.10
C ILE A 87 3.47 8.75 11.72
N LYS A 88 3.11 9.00 12.98
CA LYS A 88 3.70 10.12 13.72
C LYS A 88 4.80 9.60 14.62
N ILE A 89 5.95 10.20 14.47
CA ILE A 89 7.09 9.92 15.34
C ILE A 89 6.99 10.94 16.48
N ALA A 90 6.84 10.43 17.67
CA ALA A 90 6.71 11.29 18.86
C ALA A 90 8.07 11.94 19.20
#